data_c36685bfbedf257f99987ad2347faf4e
#
_entry.id   c36685bfbedf257f99987ad2347faf4e
#
_cell.length_a   1.000
_cell.length_b   1.000
_cell.length_c   1.000
_cell.angle_alpha   90.00
_cell.angle_beta   90.00
_cell.angle_gamma   90.00
#
_symmetry.space_group_name_H-M   'P 1'
#
loop_
_entity.id
_entity.type
_entity.pdbx_description
1 polymer ?
#
loop_
_entity_poly.entity_id
_entity_poly.type
_entity_poly.pdbx_seq_one_letter_code
_entity_poly.pdbx_strand_id
1 'polypeptide(L)'
;MASFSAAELADAAGVAPAEVDRLAALGLLGSQGDGYDEGSVAVLRLVLALEAGGIPLEVVGRAVRSGTLSLAYAPLILDETRSRTSPPSFRERCQSMGLDPDFVGSFFEAGGLPRPGLDDPVRADDGDALSVISLVTMVTRGQEDQVLRLARVVGEHVRWIAEAEADLYHEVVEKPALRSGADEREMRDAISAASPMIRSLAEQLLLWLYRRHDEHATLEHLIEHVEGVVEDAGLLEQRREAAQAVSFVDLSGYTAFTEERGDLAAVEVASRLAVVVDRAARAHRGRPIKWLGDGVMIHFRDPGDAVRGTLATVEAASASGLPPAHAGVAAGPVVFRDGDVYGRTVNLAARISGRAGPGQVVVNGVCVETCRDAGIRFEPLGQASLKGIAGPVELHRAVAG
;
A
#
# COMPACT_ATOMS: atom_id res chain seq x y z
N MET A 1 7.78 19.38 34.72
CA MET A 1 6.98 19.02 33.55
C MET A 1 6.39 20.32 33.02
N ALA A 2 6.44 20.56 31.72
CA ALA A 2 5.82 21.74 31.11
C ALA A 2 4.31 21.64 31.35
N SER A 3 3.69 22.68 31.84
CA SER A 3 2.23 22.75 32.02
C SER A 3 1.72 23.74 31.00
N PHE A 4 0.76 23.28 30.17
CA PHE A 4 0.09 24.12 29.18
C PHE A 4 -1.13 24.79 29.80
N SER A 5 -1.34 26.06 29.50
CA SER A 5 -2.67 26.68 29.62
C SER A 5 -3.63 26.11 28.56
N ALA A 6 -4.94 26.34 28.71
CA ALA A 6 -5.90 25.91 27.69
C ALA A 6 -5.63 26.52 26.30
N ALA A 7 -5.15 27.76 26.25
CA ALA A 7 -4.77 28.40 24.99
C ALA A 7 -3.53 27.76 24.34
N GLU A 8 -2.49 27.49 25.13
CA GLU A 8 -1.28 26.83 24.63
C GLU A 8 -1.55 25.38 24.18
N LEU A 9 -2.45 24.66 24.89
CA LEU A 9 -2.88 23.32 24.47
C LEU A 9 -3.67 23.38 23.17
N ALA A 10 -4.56 24.35 23.01
CA ALA A 10 -5.32 24.57 21.79
C ALA A 10 -4.40 24.86 20.60
N ASP A 11 -3.42 25.77 20.80
CA ASP A 11 -2.42 26.08 19.77
C ASP A 11 -1.59 24.85 19.39
N ALA A 12 -1.11 24.08 20.39
CA ALA A 12 -0.32 22.87 20.16
C ALA A 12 -1.10 21.77 19.41
N ALA A 13 -2.42 21.71 19.58
CA ALA A 13 -3.28 20.75 18.90
C ALA A 13 -3.90 21.27 17.60
N GLY A 14 -3.75 22.57 17.30
CA GLY A 14 -4.34 23.21 16.11
C GLY A 14 -5.85 23.36 16.18
N VAL A 15 -6.42 23.65 17.38
CA VAL A 15 -7.85 23.79 17.60
C VAL A 15 -8.21 25.12 18.25
N ALA A 16 -9.49 25.47 18.28
CA ALA A 16 -9.96 26.66 19.01
C ALA A 16 -9.89 26.42 20.54
N PRO A 17 -9.55 27.43 21.36
CA PRO A 17 -9.53 27.30 22.82
C PRO A 17 -10.87 26.83 23.41
N ALA A 18 -11.98 27.25 22.83
CA ALA A 18 -13.32 26.80 23.24
C ALA A 18 -13.54 25.29 23.13
N GLU A 19 -12.79 24.63 22.28
CA GLU A 19 -12.81 23.16 22.13
C GLU A 19 -12.14 22.48 23.31
N VAL A 20 -11.02 22.99 23.78
CA VAL A 20 -10.35 22.51 24.99
C VAL A 20 -11.29 22.60 26.19
N ASP A 21 -11.96 23.77 26.35
CA ASP A 21 -12.92 23.98 27.43
C ASP A 21 -14.10 22.99 27.35
N ARG A 22 -14.63 22.76 26.15
CA ARG A 22 -15.71 21.79 25.89
C ARG A 22 -15.32 20.37 26.34
N LEU A 23 -14.14 19.94 25.94
CA LEU A 23 -13.66 18.57 26.24
C LEU A 23 -13.28 18.40 27.72
N ALA A 24 -12.75 19.44 28.34
CA ALA A 24 -12.52 19.46 29.80
C ALA A 24 -13.83 19.37 30.59
N ALA A 25 -14.88 20.09 30.17
CA ALA A 25 -16.21 20.02 30.77
C ALA A 25 -16.85 18.62 30.66
N LEU A 26 -16.53 17.86 29.60
CA LEU A 26 -16.94 16.46 29.46
C LEU A 26 -16.11 15.49 30.31
N GLY A 27 -15.03 15.96 30.94
CA GLY A 27 -14.12 15.12 31.73
C GLY A 27 -13.22 14.26 30.86
N LEU A 28 -12.93 14.66 29.63
CA LEU A 28 -12.08 13.96 28.66
C LEU A 28 -10.63 14.44 28.71
N LEU A 29 -10.39 15.64 29.21
CA LEU A 29 -9.06 16.20 29.47
C LEU A 29 -8.88 16.34 30.97
N GLY A 30 -7.86 15.67 31.52
CA GLY A 30 -7.46 15.81 32.91
C GLY A 30 -6.59 17.06 33.10
N SER A 31 -6.98 17.98 33.96
CA SER A 31 -6.12 19.09 34.40
C SER A 31 -5.31 18.66 35.64
N GLN A 32 -4.01 18.98 35.67
CA GLN A 32 -3.20 18.89 36.88
C GLN A 32 -3.01 20.29 37.43
N GLY A 33 -3.74 20.63 38.49
CA GLY A 33 -3.74 22.01 39.02
C GLY A 33 -4.38 23.00 38.03
N ASP A 34 -3.64 24.09 37.70
CA ASP A 34 -4.11 25.12 36.77
C ASP A 34 -3.72 24.88 35.29
N GLY A 35 -3.28 23.65 34.91
CA GLY A 35 -2.80 23.41 33.55
C GLY A 35 -2.91 21.97 33.09
N TYR A 36 -2.52 21.75 31.83
CA TYR A 36 -2.50 20.47 31.12
C TYR A 36 -1.07 20.00 30.94
N ASP A 37 -0.84 18.69 30.98
CA ASP A 37 0.47 18.10 30.72
C ASP A 37 0.75 17.92 29.21
N GLU A 38 1.95 17.50 28.86
CA GLU A 38 2.33 17.22 27.47
C GLU A 38 1.46 16.16 26.83
N GLY A 39 1.04 15.12 27.57
CA GLY A 39 0.19 14.04 27.09
C GLY A 39 -1.22 14.48 26.69
N SER A 40 -1.64 15.65 27.14
CA SER A 40 -2.96 16.19 26.85
C SER A 40 -3.18 16.51 25.36
N VAL A 41 -2.11 16.77 24.59
CA VAL A 41 -2.20 16.98 23.13
C VAL A 41 -2.65 15.70 22.42
N ALA A 42 -2.06 14.55 22.77
CA ALA A 42 -2.42 13.26 22.21
C ALA A 42 -3.85 12.85 22.59
N VAL A 43 -4.22 13.08 23.85
CA VAL A 43 -5.58 12.81 24.32
C VAL A 43 -6.61 13.66 23.55
N LEU A 44 -6.33 14.95 23.39
CA LEU A 44 -7.17 15.87 22.64
C LEU A 44 -7.37 15.38 21.20
N ARG A 45 -6.32 14.99 20.52
CA ARG A 45 -6.37 14.45 19.16
C ARG A 45 -7.16 13.15 19.06
N LEU A 46 -6.95 12.22 19.98
CA LEU A 46 -7.71 10.98 20.04
C LEU A 46 -9.20 11.27 20.20
N VAL A 47 -9.56 12.17 21.11
CA VAL A 47 -10.96 12.52 21.38
C VAL A 47 -11.62 13.14 20.14
N LEU A 48 -10.94 14.03 19.44
CA LEU A 48 -11.43 14.62 18.18
C LEU A 48 -11.57 13.56 17.07
N ALA A 49 -10.65 12.61 17.00
CA ALA A 49 -10.75 11.50 16.06
C ALA A 49 -11.94 10.57 16.37
N LEU A 50 -12.22 10.31 17.65
CA LEU A 50 -13.40 9.55 18.10
C LEU A 50 -14.70 10.26 17.69
N GLU A 51 -14.79 11.58 17.86
CA GLU A 51 -15.92 12.37 17.44
C GLU A 51 -16.11 12.35 15.92
N ALA A 52 -15.02 12.56 15.17
CA ALA A 52 -15.03 12.47 13.71
C ALA A 52 -15.44 11.07 13.22
N GLY A 53 -15.09 10.03 13.97
CA GLY A 53 -15.54 8.65 13.75
C GLY A 53 -17.00 8.37 14.15
N GLY A 54 -17.72 9.40 14.63
CA GLY A 54 -19.15 9.29 14.99
C GLY A 54 -19.41 8.73 16.39
N ILE A 55 -18.40 8.66 17.27
CA ILE A 55 -18.56 8.22 18.64
C ILE A 55 -19.00 9.41 19.51
N PRO A 56 -20.17 9.37 20.17
CA PRO A 56 -20.64 10.49 20.99
C PRO A 56 -19.71 10.73 22.19
N LEU A 57 -19.15 11.92 22.32
CA LEU A 57 -18.17 12.24 23.38
C LEU A 57 -18.74 12.17 24.78
N GLU A 58 -20.04 12.38 24.95
CA GLU A 58 -20.71 12.18 26.25
C GLU A 58 -20.65 10.73 26.72
N VAL A 59 -20.66 9.76 25.79
CA VAL A 59 -20.51 8.33 26.09
C VAL A 59 -19.07 8.05 26.52
N VAL A 60 -18.10 8.57 25.77
CA VAL A 60 -16.67 8.46 26.09
C VAL A 60 -16.39 9.07 27.47
N GLY A 61 -16.89 10.29 27.73
CA GLY A 61 -16.73 10.98 29.04
C GLY A 61 -17.36 10.21 30.19
N ARG A 62 -18.50 9.54 30.00
CA ARG A 62 -19.06 8.66 31.03
C ARG A 62 -18.17 7.44 31.30
N ALA A 63 -17.66 6.81 30.24
CA ALA A 63 -16.77 5.66 30.37
C ALA A 63 -15.47 6.01 31.09
N VAL A 64 -14.90 7.17 30.79
CA VAL A 64 -13.70 7.70 31.49
C VAL A 64 -13.99 7.97 32.96
N ARG A 65 -15.09 8.66 33.29
CA ARG A 65 -15.46 8.96 34.69
C ARG A 65 -15.80 7.70 35.49
N SER A 66 -16.33 6.66 34.86
CA SER A 66 -16.62 5.38 35.56
C SER A 66 -15.39 4.48 35.72
N GLY A 67 -14.25 4.87 35.13
CA GLY A 67 -13.04 4.04 35.11
C GLY A 67 -13.11 2.85 34.14
N THR A 68 -14.15 2.80 33.28
CA THR A 68 -14.27 1.75 32.25
C THR A 68 -13.32 1.97 31.08
N LEU A 69 -12.93 3.22 30.83
CA LEU A 69 -12.00 3.64 29.81
C LEU A 69 -11.00 4.64 30.37
N SER A 70 -9.72 4.51 30.00
CA SER A 70 -8.71 5.55 30.18
C SER A 70 -8.19 6.02 28.85
N LEU A 71 -7.93 7.30 28.74
CA LEU A 71 -7.28 7.88 27.58
C LEU A 71 -5.77 8.08 27.80
N ALA A 72 -5.24 7.66 28.96
CA ALA A 72 -3.84 7.85 29.34
C ALA A 72 -2.83 7.06 28.50
N TYR A 73 -3.29 6.14 27.64
CA TYR A 73 -2.44 5.44 26.69
C TYR A 73 -2.16 6.24 25.40
N ALA A 74 -2.98 7.24 25.08
CA ALA A 74 -2.82 8.01 23.83
C ALA A 74 -1.41 8.60 23.67
N PRO A 75 -0.80 9.25 24.68
CA PRO A 75 0.56 9.76 24.60
C PRO A 75 1.64 8.69 24.39
N LEU A 76 1.34 7.43 24.70
CA LEU A 76 2.29 6.33 24.55
C LEU A 76 2.35 5.80 23.10
N ILE A 77 1.24 5.97 22.38
CA ILE A 77 1.08 5.52 20.99
C ILE A 77 1.34 6.66 20.00
N LEU A 78 0.81 7.85 20.28
CA LEU A 78 0.93 9.00 19.40
C LEU A 78 2.22 9.79 19.71
N ASP A 79 3.01 10.07 18.68
CA ASP A 79 4.21 10.91 18.81
C ASP A 79 3.80 12.39 18.83
N GLU A 80 3.75 12.95 20.02
CA GLU A 80 3.34 14.34 20.23
C GLU A 80 4.33 15.35 19.66
N THR A 81 5.61 15.04 19.69
CA THR A 81 6.67 15.98 19.27
C THR A 81 6.58 16.28 17.79
N ARG A 82 6.29 15.27 16.99
CA ARG A 82 6.12 15.39 15.54
C ARG A 82 4.81 16.08 15.15
N SER A 83 3.79 15.90 15.97
CA SER A 83 2.44 16.36 15.65
C SER A 83 2.09 17.72 16.26
N ARG A 84 2.96 18.34 17.04
CA ARG A 84 2.75 19.71 17.55
C ARG A 84 2.67 20.70 16.41
N THR A 85 1.70 21.60 16.52
CA THR A 85 1.60 22.75 15.63
C THR A 85 2.34 23.95 16.21
N SER A 86 2.90 24.78 15.36
CA SER A 86 3.55 26.02 15.76
C SER A 86 3.46 27.10 14.66
N PRO A 87 3.45 28.39 15.03
CA PRO A 87 3.65 29.44 14.04
C PRO A 87 4.99 29.26 13.31
N PRO A 88 5.12 29.72 12.07
CA PRO A 88 4.15 30.51 11.30
C PRO A 88 3.01 29.67 10.72
N SER A 89 2.00 30.34 10.10
CA SER A 89 0.94 29.70 9.35
C SER A 89 1.50 28.93 8.12
N PHE A 90 0.72 27.98 7.62
CA PHE A 90 1.07 27.20 6.42
C PHE A 90 1.42 28.10 5.23
N ARG A 91 0.63 29.14 5.00
CA ARG A 91 0.87 30.19 3.96
C ARG A 91 2.24 30.84 4.14
N GLU A 92 2.50 31.37 5.33
CA GLU A 92 3.75 32.07 5.63
C GLU A 92 4.97 31.14 5.51
N ARG A 93 4.83 29.90 5.94
CA ARG A 93 5.89 28.92 5.81
C ARG A 93 6.19 28.60 4.37
N CYS A 94 5.18 28.32 3.54
CA CYS A 94 5.34 28.12 2.10
C CYS A 94 6.02 29.30 1.42
N GLN A 95 5.55 30.53 1.71
CA GLN A 95 6.12 31.76 1.14
C GLN A 95 7.58 31.95 1.55
N SER A 96 7.96 31.68 2.80
CA SER A 96 9.34 31.80 3.28
C SER A 96 10.29 30.84 2.57
N MET A 97 9.77 29.74 2.01
CA MET A 97 10.52 28.71 1.29
C MET A 97 10.40 28.83 -0.24
N GLY A 98 9.69 29.86 -0.74
CA GLY A 98 9.46 30.06 -2.18
C GLY A 98 8.55 29.00 -2.81
N LEU A 99 7.68 28.37 -2.00
CA LEU A 99 6.71 27.38 -2.44
C LEU A 99 5.36 28.03 -2.74
N ASP A 100 4.68 27.51 -3.75
CA ASP A 100 3.27 27.80 -3.99
C ASP A 100 2.41 26.99 -3.00
N PRO A 101 1.64 27.64 -2.10
CA PRO A 101 0.80 26.93 -1.14
C PRO A 101 -0.26 26.02 -1.79
N ASP A 102 -0.75 26.37 -2.99
CA ASP A 102 -1.74 25.56 -3.70
C ASP A 102 -1.11 24.26 -4.24
N PHE A 103 0.10 24.35 -4.76
CA PHE A 103 0.85 23.16 -5.17
C PHE A 103 1.14 22.25 -3.98
N VAL A 104 1.61 22.82 -2.86
CA VAL A 104 1.89 22.04 -1.65
C VAL A 104 0.62 21.38 -1.11
N GLY A 105 -0.50 22.10 -1.06
CA GLY A 105 -1.80 21.55 -0.67
C GLY A 105 -2.19 20.36 -1.57
N SER A 106 -1.99 20.48 -2.88
CA SER A 106 -2.22 19.39 -3.83
C SER A 106 -1.27 18.20 -3.65
N PHE A 107 -0.04 18.46 -3.18
CA PHE A 107 0.91 17.41 -2.83
C PHE A 107 0.44 16.60 -1.61
N PHE A 108 -0.08 17.28 -0.58
CA PHE A 108 -0.67 16.61 0.59
C PHE A 108 -1.85 15.72 0.18
N GLU A 109 -2.80 16.27 -0.59
CA GLU A 109 -3.95 15.51 -1.10
C GLU A 109 -3.52 14.31 -1.95
N ALA A 110 -2.54 14.52 -2.83
CA ALA A 110 -1.98 13.44 -3.64
C ALA A 110 -1.34 12.34 -2.76
N GLY A 111 -0.67 12.74 -1.67
CA GLY A 111 -0.11 11.82 -0.68
C GLY A 111 -1.14 11.16 0.24
N GLY A 112 -2.45 11.42 0.04
CA GLY A 112 -3.52 10.86 0.87
C GLY A 112 -3.68 11.54 2.24
N LEU A 113 -3.11 12.74 2.40
CA LEU A 113 -3.19 13.54 3.61
C LEU A 113 -4.23 14.67 3.44
N PRO A 114 -4.83 15.15 4.54
CA PRO A 114 -5.70 16.33 4.48
C PRO A 114 -4.93 17.56 3.96
N ARG A 115 -5.58 18.36 3.10
CA ARG A 115 -5.03 19.64 2.67
C ARG A 115 -4.94 20.59 3.87
N PRO A 116 -3.77 21.15 4.20
CA PRO A 116 -3.65 22.12 5.28
C PRO A 116 -4.41 23.40 4.96
N GLY A 117 -5.09 23.98 5.96
CA GLY A 117 -5.67 25.32 5.83
C GLY A 117 -4.57 26.36 5.72
N LEU A 118 -4.77 27.36 4.87
CA LEU A 118 -3.73 28.36 4.57
C LEU A 118 -3.29 29.15 5.81
N ASP A 119 -4.20 29.37 6.73
CA ASP A 119 -3.96 30.15 7.95
C ASP A 119 -3.74 29.24 9.18
N ASP A 120 -3.76 27.91 8.99
CA ASP A 120 -3.49 26.96 10.05
C ASP A 120 -2.00 26.96 10.43
N PRO A 121 -1.69 26.73 11.70
CA PRO A 121 -0.31 26.56 12.15
C PRO A 121 0.27 25.25 11.58
N VAL A 122 1.57 25.29 11.27
CA VAL A 122 2.27 24.14 10.65
C VAL A 122 2.64 23.11 11.72
N ARG A 123 2.41 21.84 11.45
CA ARG A 123 2.91 20.73 12.26
C ARG A 123 4.44 20.64 12.13
N ALA A 124 5.11 20.16 13.16
CA ALA A 124 6.56 20.06 13.18
C ALA A 124 7.10 19.14 12.07
N ASP A 125 6.49 17.96 11.88
CA ASP A 125 6.86 17.01 10.82
C ASP A 125 6.53 17.52 9.39
N ASP A 126 5.44 18.28 9.22
CA ASP A 126 5.12 18.93 7.95
C ASP A 126 6.16 20.02 7.61
N GLY A 127 6.70 20.72 8.62
CA GLY A 127 7.76 21.71 8.42
C GLY A 127 9.04 21.11 7.81
N ASP A 128 9.41 19.91 8.23
CA ASP A 128 10.54 19.16 7.64
C ASP A 128 10.21 18.69 6.22
N ALA A 129 8.99 18.19 6.01
CA ALA A 129 8.51 17.76 4.69
C ALA A 129 8.49 18.91 3.67
N LEU A 130 8.10 20.12 4.08
CA LEU A 130 8.13 21.31 3.22
C LEU A 130 9.53 21.63 2.72
N SER A 131 10.57 21.39 3.53
CA SER A 131 11.97 21.56 3.12
C SER A 131 12.33 20.59 1.98
N VAL A 132 11.90 19.34 2.08
CA VAL A 132 12.11 18.33 1.03
C VAL A 132 11.32 18.68 -0.22
N ILE A 133 10.05 19.07 -0.08
CA ILE A 133 9.20 19.48 -1.21
C ILE A 133 9.81 20.67 -1.95
N SER A 134 10.39 21.65 -1.24
CA SER A 134 11.08 22.79 -1.86
C SER A 134 12.27 22.35 -2.71
N LEU A 135 13.07 21.40 -2.23
CA LEU A 135 14.19 20.86 -3.03
C LEU A 135 13.69 20.07 -4.24
N VAL A 136 12.65 19.25 -4.07
CA VAL A 136 12.05 18.49 -5.18
C VAL A 136 11.52 19.44 -6.26
N THR A 137 10.75 20.46 -5.91
CA THR A 137 10.22 21.44 -6.87
C THR A 137 11.32 22.21 -7.58
N MET A 138 12.43 22.52 -6.89
CA MET A 138 13.57 23.18 -7.49
C MET A 138 14.24 22.31 -8.58
N VAL A 139 14.37 21.01 -8.35
CA VAL A 139 14.99 20.05 -9.28
C VAL A 139 14.06 19.72 -10.44
N THR A 140 12.75 19.63 -10.18
CA THR A 140 11.74 19.16 -11.14
C THR A 140 10.92 20.29 -11.79
N ARG A 141 11.48 21.48 -11.91
CA ARG A 141 10.79 22.65 -12.49
C ARG A 141 10.06 22.32 -13.78
N GLY A 142 8.76 22.65 -13.83
CA GLY A 142 7.88 22.39 -14.98
C GLY A 142 7.41 20.93 -15.09
N GLN A 143 7.61 20.13 -14.05
CA GLN A 143 7.17 18.73 -14.00
C GLN A 143 6.33 18.43 -12.76
N GLU A 144 5.58 19.41 -12.28
CA GLU A 144 4.76 19.35 -11.08
C GLU A 144 3.76 18.18 -11.12
N ASP A 145 3.15 17.93 -12.28
CA ASP A 145 2.25 16.77 -12.48
C ASP A 145 2.93 15.43 -12.23
N GLN A 146 4.21 15.32 -12.51
CA GLN A 146 4.95 14.07 -12.27
C GLN A 146 5.26 13.90 -10.79
N VAL A 147 5.58 15.02 -10.11
CA VAL A 147 5.79 15.03 -8.65
C VAL A 147 4.49 14.64 -7.92
N LEU A 148 3.34 15.19 -8.32
CA LEU A 148 2.04 14.84 -7.74
C LEU A 148 1.65 13.37 -8.01
N ARG A 149 2.01 12.83 -9.17
CA ARG A 149 1.83 11.40 -9.45
C ARG A 149 2.67 10.53 -8.53
N LEU A 150 3.95 10.87 -8.37
CA LEU A 150 4.84 10.16 -7.45
C LEU A 150 4.31 10.24 -6.02
N ALA A 151 3.90 11.42 -5.56
CA ALA A 151 3.30 11.59 -4.23
C ALA A 151 2.08 10.68 -4.01
N ARG A 152 1.23 10.51 -5.04
CA ARG A 152 0.07 9.62 -4.96
C ARG A 152 0.47 8.16 -4.81
N VAL A 153 1.40 7.70 -5.62
CA VAL A 153 1.89 6.31 -5.55
C VAL A 153 2.53 6.03 -4.19
N VAL A 154 3.41 6.92 -3.75
CA VAL A 154 4.08 6.78 -2.45
C VAL A 154 3.08 6.83 -1.31
N GLY A 155 2.18 7.81 -1.31
CA GLY A 155 1.19 8.01 -0.25
C GLY A 155 0.24 6.82 -0.10
N GLU A 156 -0.26 6.26 -1.21
CA GLU A 156 -1.12 5.07 -1.19
C GLU A 156 -0.42 3.86 -0.57
N HIS A 157 0.82 3.58 -0.97
CA HIS A 157 1.55 2.41 -0.47
C HIS A 157 2.01 2.60 0.98
N VAL A 158 2.44 3.81 1.36
CA VAL A 158 2.80 4.11 2.75
C VAL A 158 1.59 4.02 3.67
N ARG A 159 0.39 4.46 3.23
CA ARG A 159 -0.84 4.27 3.99
C ARG A 159 -1.12 2.79 4.25
N TRP A 160 -1.01 1.93 3.25
CA TRP A 160 -1.21 0.48 3.43
C TRP A 160 -0.18 -0.14 4.38
N ILE A 161 1.07 0.31 4.32
CA ILE A 161 2.11 -0.14 5.26
C ILE A 161 1.72 0.26 6.68
N ALA A 162 1.32 1.52 6.91
CA ALA A 162 0.92 2.02 8.22
C ALA A 162 -0.32 1.28 8.78
N GLU A 163 -1.31 0.98 7.93
CA GLU A 163 -2.48 0.17 8.31
C GLU A 163 -2.07 -1.26 8.70
N ALA A 164 -1.19 -1.90 7.92
CA ALA A 164 -0.70 -3.25 8.22
C ALA A 164 0.15 -3.30 9.52
N GLU A 165 0.90 -2.24 9.80
CA GLU A 165 1.64 -2.10 11.07
C GLU A 165 0.69 -1.95 12.26
N ALA A 166 -0.39 -1.17 12.11
CA ALA A 166 -1.42 -1.03 13.14
C ALA A 166 -2.14 -2.36 13.42
N ASP A 167 -2.48 -3.12 12.36
CA ASP A 167 -3.07 -4.46 12.49
C ASP A 167 -2.13 -5.43 13.21
N LEU A 168 -0.85 -5.44 12.83
CA LEU A 168 0.16 -6.27 13.49
C LEU A 168 0.29 -5.90 14.98
N TYR A 169 0.30 -4.61 15.29
CA TYR A 169 0.37 -4.12 16.67
C TYR A 169 -0.83 -4.61 17.50
N HIS A 170 -2.03 -4.50 16.94
CA HIS A 170 -3.25 -5.01 17.55
C HIS A 170 -3.18 -6.53 17.84
N GLU A 171 -2.71 -7.32 16.87
CA GLU A 171 -2.60 -8.77 17.00
C GLU A 171 -1.53 -9.20 18.03
N VAL A 172 -0.39 -8.53 18.05
CA VAL A 172 0.79 -8.95 18.81
C VAL A 172 0.82 -8.36 20.24
N VAL A 173 0.30 -7.16 20.43
CA VAL A 173 0.34 -6.44 21.72
C VAL A 173 -1.01 -6.42 22.39
N GLU A 174 -2.04 -5.91 21.71
CA GLU A 174 -3.33 -5.65 22.36
C GLU A 174 -4.15 -6.91 22.58
N LYS A 175 -4.33 -7.74 21.56
CA LYS A 175 -5.13 -8.98 21.67
C LYS A 175 -4.63 -9.95 22.76
N PRO A 176 -3.33 -10.23 22.91
CA PRO A 176 -2.85 -11.09 23.98
C PRO A 176 -3.16 -10.52 25.37
N ALA A 177 -2.98 -9.21 25.55
CA ALA A 177 -3.29 -8.55 26.81
C ALA A 177 -4.81 -8.60 27.12
N LEU A 178 -5.67 -8.34 26.12
CA LEU A 178 -7.13 -8.47 26.27
C LEU A 178 -7.56 -9.92 26.62
N ARG A 179 -6.96 -10.93 25.97
CA ARG A 179 -7.27 -12.33 26.21
C ARG A 179 -6.82 -12.83 27.58
N SER A 180 -5.75 -12.27 28.15
CA SER A 180 -5.29 -12.61 29.51
C SER A 180 -6.18 -12.01 30.61
N GLY A 181 -7.17 -11.18 30.25
CA GLY A 181 -7.99 -10.46 31.20
C GLY A 181 -7.24 -9.32 31.89
N ALA A 182 -6.21 -8.80 31.24
CA ALA A 182 -5.41 -7.67 31.74
C ALA A 182 -6.32 -6.50 32.09
N ASP A 183 -6.08 -5.92 33.25
CA ASP A 183 -6.73 -4.68 33.62
C ASP A 183 -6.13 -3.51 32.79
N GLU A 184 -6.75 -2.34 32.91
CA GLU A 184 -6.34 -1.18 32.14
C GLU A 184 -4.91 -0.73 32.44
N ARG A 185 -4.43 -0.91 33.66
CA ARG A 185 -3.05 -0.59 34.05
C ARG A 185 -2.07 -1.54 33.39
N GLU A 186 -2.34 -2.84 33.42
CA GLU A 186 -1.53 -3.88 32.76
C GLU A 186 -1.50 -3.67 31.24
N MET A 187 -2.64 -3.30 30.65
CA MET A 187 -2.72 -2.93 29.24
C MET A 187 -1.84 -1.73 28.90
N ARG A 188 -1.95 -0.65 29.67
CA ARG A 188 -1.13 0.53 29.48
C ARG A 188 0.35 0.23 29.64
N ASP A 189 0.74 -0.56 30.63
CA ASP A 189 2.12 -0.94 30.87
C ASP A 189 2.68 -1.78 29.71
N ALA A 190 1.90 -2.69 29.15
CA ALA A 190 2.26 -3.48 27.97
C ALA A 190 2.44 -2.59 26.71
N ILE A 191 1.52 -1.67 26.48
CA ILE A 191 1.58 -0.69 25.38
C ILE A 191 2.83 0.20 25.54
N SER A 192 3.06 0.74 26.73
CA SER A 192 4.21 1.61 27.01
C SER A 192 5.55 0.92 26.76
N ALA A 193 5.65 -0.36 27.10
CA ALA A 193 6.87 -1.12 26.89
C ALA A 193 7.12 -1.47 25.43
N ALA A 194 6.06 -1.76 24.67
CA ALA A 194 6.17 -2.28 23.30
C ALA A 194 6.24 -1.18 22.22
N SER A 195 5.44 -0.11 22.36
CA SER A 195 5.24 0.89 21.30
C SER A 195 6.52 1.57 20.80
N PRO A 196 7.43 2.08 21.62
CA PRO A 196 8.64 2.76 21.14
C PRO A 196 9.55 1.80 20.35
N MET A 197 9.67 0.56 20.82
CA MET A 197 10.50 -0.44 20.18
C MET A 197 9.91 -0.88 18.82
N ILE A 198 8.62 -1.18 18.78
CA ILE A 198 7.94 -1.62 17.54
C ILE A 198 8.03 -0.53 16.49
N ARG A 199 7.75 0.73 16.85
CA ARG A 199 7.85 1.87 15.93
C ARG A 199 9.27 2.01 15.36
N SER A 200 10.29 1.99 16.20
CA SER A 200 11.68 2.10 15.75
C SER A 200 12.08 0.96 14.82
N LEU A 201 11.65 -0.26 15.12
CA LEU A 201 11.91 -1.43 14.26
C LEU A 201 11.17 -1.34 12.93
N ALA A 202 9.92 -0.89 12.92
CA ALA A 202 9.13 -0.70 11.72
C ALA A 202 9.76 0.35 10.79
N GLU A 203 10.15 1.51 11.30
CA GLU A 203 10.87 2.54 10.53
C GLU A 203 12.18 2.01 9.92
N GLN A 204 12.97 1.26 10.69
CA GLN A 204 14.22 0.67 10.20
C GLN A 204 13.99 -0.39 9.13
N LEU A 205 12.99 -1.26 9.31
CA LEU A 205 12.61 -2.28 8.36
C LEU A 205 12.10 -1.66 7.05
N LEU A 206 11.23 -0.65 7.14
CA LEU A 206 10.73 0.08 5.98
C LEU A 206 11.87 0.70 5.17
N LEU A 207 12.79 1.41 5.84
CA LEU A 207 13.92 2.04 5.16
C LEU A 207 14.86 1.00 4.53
N TRP A 208 15.08 -0.13 5.19
CA TRP A 208 15.90 -1.22 4.63
C TRP A 208 15.23 -1.85 3.39
N LEU A 209 13.93 -2.16 3.44
CA LEU A 209 13.18 -2.70 2.30
C LEU A 209 13.15 -1.70 1.14
N TYR A 210 12.89 -0.42 1.43
CA TYR A 210 12.91 0.64 0.42
C TYR A 210 14.25 0.66 -0.32
N ARG A 211 15.38 0.71 0.40
CA ARG A 211 16.72 0.73 -0.21
C ARG A 211 17.00 -0.49 -1.08
N ARG A 212 16.52 -1.67 -0.67
CA ARG A 212 16.68 -2.91 -1.46
C ARG A 212 15.86 -2.88 -2.74
N HIS A 213 14.64 -2.39 -2.67
CA HIS A 213 13.79 -2.24 -3.85
C HIS A 213 14.27 -1.12 -4.79
N ASP A 214 14.77 -0.03 -4.25
CA ASP A 214 15.35 1.08 -5.01
C ASP A 214 16.59 0.64 -5.79
N GLU A 215 17.52 -0.09 -5.14
CA GLU A 215 18.68 -0.70 -5.80
C GLU A 215 18.26 -1.60 -6.97
N HIS A 216 17.27 -2.47 -6.74
CA HIS A 216 16.78 -3.38 -7.78
C HIS A 216 16.13 -2.63 -8.96
N ALA A 217 15.26 -1.66 -8.68
CA ALA A 217 14.61 -0.85 -9.70
C ALA A 217 15.63 -0.02 -10.52
N THR A 218 16.64 0.53 -9.84
CA THR A 218 17.73 1.26 -10.49
C THR A 218 18.54 0.36 -11.42
N LEU A 219 18.90 -0.85 -10.98
CA LEU A 219 19.61 -1.82 -11.82
C LEU A 219 18.78 -2.24 -13.04
N GLU A 220 17.49 -2.51 -12.87
CA GLU A 220 16.61 -2.83 -14.00
C GLU A 220 16.58 -1.69 -15.02
N HIS A 221 16.45 -0.44 -14.57
CA HIS A 221 16.45 0.72 -15.43
C HIS A 221 17.78 0.89 -16.18
N LEU A 222 18.92 0.68 -15.51
CA LEU A 222 20.24 0.72 -16.14
C LEU A 222 20.41 -0.38 -17.19
N ILE A 223 19.93 -1.59 -16.94
CA ILE A 223 19.93 -2.69 -17.90
C ILE A 223 19.12 -2.30 -19.14
N GLU A 224 17.90 -1.79 -18.98
CA GLU A 224 17.07 -1.32 -20.11
C GLU A 224 17.76 -0.22 -20.92
N HIS A 225 18.41 0.71 -20.23
CA HIS A 225 19.17 1.77 -20.90
C HIS A 225 20.33 1.20 -21.71
N VAL A 226 21.13 0.29 -21.14
CA VAL A 226 22.27 -0.34 -21.83
C VAL A 226 21.79 -1.18 -23.01
N GLU A 227 20.74 -2.02 -22.81
CA GLU A 227 20.12 -2.80 -23.90
C GLU A 227 19.75 -1.87 -25.06
N GLY A 228 19.09 -0.74 -24.75
CA GLY A 228 18.70 0.22 -25.76
C GLY A 228 19.86 0.83 -26.54
N VAL A 229 20.92 1.22 -25.86
CA VAL A 229 22.11 1.78 -26.51
C VAL A 229 22.79 0.74 -27.43
N VAL A 230 22.87 -0.51 -27.00
CA VAL A 230 23.53 -1.59 -27.74
C VAL A 230 22.68 -2.04 -28.95
N GLU A 231 21.35 -2.03 -28.83
CA GLU A 231 20.41 -2.25 -29.95
C GLU A 231 20.48 -1.13 -30.99
N ASP A 232 20.47 0.14 -30.56
CA ASP A 232 20.60 1.30 -31.43
C ASP A 232 21.94 1.32 -32.18
N ALA A 233 22.98 0.74 -31.58
CA ALA A 233 24.28 0.53 -32.21
C ALA A 233 24.34 -0.68 -33.17
N GLY A 234 23.28 -1.46 -33.28
CA GLY A 234 23.21 -2.66 -34.13
C GLY A 234 24.05 -3.85 -33.62
N LEU A 235 24.47 -3.82 -32.34
CA LEU A 235 25.27 -4.87 -31.71
C LEU A 235 24.45 -5.99 -31.08
N LEU A 236 23.16 -5.76 -30.87
CA LEU A 236 22.16 -6.73 -30.45
C LEU A 236 20.97 -6.72 -31.41
N GLU A 237 20.35 -7.89 -31.61
CA GLU A 237 19.05 -7.94 -32.28
C GLU A 237 18.01 -7.20 -31.44
N GLN A 238 17.11 -6.45 -32.10
CA GLN A 238 16.11 -5.62 -31.44
C GLN A 238 15.22 -6.46 -30.51
N ARG A 239 15.48 -6.39 -29.21
CA ARG A 239 14.66 -6.98 -28.15
C ARG A 239 13.58 -6.03 -27.63
N ARG A 240 13.70 -4.72 -27.87
CA ARG A 240 12.70 -3.71 -27.47
C ARG A 240 11.33 -3.97 -28.06
N GLU A 241 11.26 -4.56 -29.26
CA GLU A 241 10.02 -4.98 -29.90
C GLU A 241 9.61 -6.40 -29.52
N ALA A 242 10.43 -7.12 -28.74
CA ALA A 242 10.06 -8.46 -28.28
C ALA A 242 8.77 -8.37 -27.46
N ALA A 243 7.81 -9.21 -27.79
CA ALA A 243 6.56 -9.26 -27.08
C ALA A 243 6.82 -9.57 -25.60
N GLN A 244 6.42 -8.66 -24.73
CA GLN A 244 6.35 -8.95 -23.29
C GLN A 244 5.09 -9.76 -23.03
N ALA A 245 4.97 -10.33 -21.83
CA ALA A 245 3.77 -11.12 -21.51
C ALA A 245 3.20 -10.76 -20.13
N VAL A 246 1.89 -10.86 -20.05
CA VAL A 246 1.12 -10.70 -18.81
C VAL A 246 0.34 -11.97 -18.56
N SER A 247 0.39 -12.44 -17.33
CA SER A 247 -0.41 -13.57 -16.83
C SER A 247 -1.41 -13.08 -15.79
N PHE A 248 -2.64 -13.54 -15.87
CA PHE A 248 -3.61 -13.48 -14.78
C PHE A 248 -3.82 -14.89 -14.26
N VAL A 249 -3.57 -15.09 -12.98
CA VAL A 249 -3.83 -16.35 -12.26
C VAL A 249 -4.94 -16.09 -11.27
N ASP A 250 -5.91 -16.98 -11.18
CA ASP A 250 -7.08 -16.86 -10.34
C ASP A 250 -7.49 -18.22 -9.75
N LEU A 251 -8.14 -18.23 -8.57
CA LEU A 251 -8.59 -19.46 -7.92
C LEU A 251 -10.01 -19.82 -8.33
N SER A 252 -10.21 -21.05 -8.80
CA SER A 252 -11.53 -21.52 -9.18
C SER A 252 -12.40 -21.78 -7.96
N GLY A 253 -13.60 -21.17 -7.94
CA GLY A 253 -14.59 -21.38 -6.88
C GLY A 253 -14.29 -20.68 -5.56
N TYR A 254 -13.39 -19.69 -5.55
CA TYR A 254 -13.03 -18.96 -4.33
C TYR A 254 -14.22 -18.24 -3.68
N THR A 255 -15.11 -17.62 -4.45
CA THR A 255 -16.32 -16.98 -3.92
C THR A 255 -17.19 -17.97 -3.14
N ALA A 256 -17.44 -19.17 -3.71
CA ALA A 256 -18.20 -20.21 -3.04
C ALA A 256 -17.46 -20.74 -1.79
N PHE A 257 -16.14 -20.84 -1.85
CA PHE A 257 -15.30 -21.20 -0.72
C PHE A 257 -15.42 -20.17 0.42
N THR A 258 -15.41 -18.89 0.10
CA THR A 258 -15.57 -17.80 1.09
C THR A 258 -16.95 -17.86 1.75
N GLU A 259 -18.02 -18.08 0.97
CA GLU A 259 -19.37 -18.22 1.51
C GLU A 259 -19.51 -19.44 2.45
N GLU A 260 -18.84 -20.55 2.12
CA GLU A 260 -18.92 -21.77 2.92
C GLU A 260 -18.03 -21.73 4.19
N ARG A 261 -16.81 -21.17 4.07
CA ARG A 261 -15.76 -21.26 5.10
C ARG A 261 -15.55 -19.97 5.86
N GLY A 262 -16.11 -18.85 5.38
CA GLY A 262 -16.00 -17.53 5.97
C GLY A 262 -14.73 -16.77 5.58
N ASP A 263 -14.74 -15.47 5.88
CA ASP A 263 -13.72 -14.51 5.44
C ASP A 263 -12.31 -14.83 5.96
N LEU A 264 -12.17 -15.32 7.19
CA LEU A 264 -10.85 -15.66 7.76
C LEU A 264 -10.17 -16.81 7.00
N ALA A 265 -10.93 -17.82 6.59
CA ALA A 265 -10.39 -18.92 5.79
C ALA A 265 -10.01 -18.45 4.37
N ALA A 266 -10.79 -17.51 3.83
CA ALA A 266 -10.51 -16.88 2.54
C ALA A 266 -9.20 -16.07 2.57
N VAL A 267 -8.97 -15.27 3.61
CA VAL A 267 -7.70 -14.52 3.81
C VAL A 267 -6.51 -15.47 3.93
N GLU A 268 -6.65 -16.59 4.64
CA GLU A 268 -5.57 -17.59 4.74
C GLU A 268 -5.22 -18.20 3.39
N VAL A 269 -6.23 -18.55 2.58
CA VAL A 269 -6.03 -19.08 1.22
C VAL A 269 -5.35 -18.05 0.32
N ALA A 270 -5.76 -16.78 0.36
CA ALA A 270 -5.13 -15.71 -0.40
C ALA A 270 -3.67 -15.49 0.02
N SER A 271 -3.38 -15.52 1.31
CA SER A 271 -2.01 -15.38 1.84
C SER A 271 -1.10 -16.55 1.40
N ARG A 272 -1.62 -17.77 1.39
CA ARG A 272 -0.88 -18.95 0.89
C ARG A 272 -0.66 -18.88 -0.61
N LEU A 273 -1.65 -18.41 -1.37
CA LEU A 273 -1.49 -18.17 -2.81
C LEU A 273 -0.38 -17.16 -3.07
N ALA A 274 -0.29 -16.08 -2.28
CA ALA A 274 0.76 -15.07 -2.43
C ALA A 274 2.16 -15.67 -2.32
N VAL A 275 2.39 -16.55 -1.35
CA VAL A 275 3.70 -17.23 -1.18
C VAL A 275 4.01 -18.15 -2.37
N VAL A 276 3.02 -18.89 -2.86
CA VAL A 276 3.17 -19.77 -4.02
C VAL A 276 3.51 -18.99 -5.29
N VAL A 277 2.74 -17.94 -5.55
CA VAL A 277 2.92 -17.08 -6.72
C VAL A 277 4.29 -16.40 -6.69
N ASP A 278 4.67 -15.78 -5.57
CA ASP A 278 5.94 -15.06 -5.47
C ASP A 278 7.13 -15.99 -5.77
N ARG A 279 7.11 -17.19 -5.21
CA ARG A 279 8.17 -18.19 -5.44
C ARG A 279 8.21 -18.66 -6.89
N ALA A 280 7.07 -19.05 -7.48
CA ALA A 280 7.01 -19.58 -8.83
C ALA A 280 7.30 -18.50 -9.88
N ALA A 281 6.76 -17.29 -9.71
CA ALA A 281 7.00 -16.18 -10.62
C ALA A 281 8.49 -15.79 -10.64
N ARG A 282 9.10 -15.57 -9.47
CA ARG A 282 10.52 -15.18 -9.38
C ARG A 282 11.46 -16.25 -9.97
N ALA A 283 11.16 -17.55 -9.78
CA ALA A 283 11.96 -18.63 -10.37
C ALA A 283 11.99 -18.57 -11.91
N HIS A 284 11.00 -17.93 -12.52
CA HIS A 284 10.88 -17.72 -13.96
C HIS A 284 10.95 -16.25 -14.39
N ARG A 285 11.65 -15.42 -13.62
CA ARG A 285 11.86 -13.98 -13.92
C ARG A 285 10.56 -13.19 -14.07
N GLY A 286 9.47 -13.68 -13.45
CA GLY A 286 8.19 -12.99 -13.38
C GLY A 286 8.12 -12.03 -12.20
N ARG A 287 7.39 -10.93 -12.40
CA ARG A 287 7.14 -9.92 -11.38
C ARG A 287 5.63 -9.85 -11.10
N PRO A 288 5.15 -10.28 -9.91
CA PRO A 288 3.80 -9.97 -9.48
C PRO A 288 3.61 -8.45 -9.42
N ILE A 289 2.57 -7.95 -10.08
CA ILE A 289 2.28 -6.52 -10.19
C ILE A 289 1.14 -6.12 -9.26
N LYS A 290 0.06 -6.89 -9.29
CA LYS A 290 -1.17 -6.49 -8.61
C LYS A 290 -1.96 -7.69 -8.13
N TRP A 291 -2.41 -7.63 -6.88
CA TRP A 291 -3.32 -8.59 -6.29
C TRP A 291 -4.77 -8.13 -6.49
N LEU A 292 -5.65 -9.06 -6.84
CA LEU A 292 -7.05 -8.82 -7.19
C LEU A 292 -7.96 -9.78 -6.41
N GLY A 293 -7.86 -9.72 -5.08
CA GLY A 293 -8.52 -10.68 -4.20
C GLY A 293 -7.83 -12.03 -4.24
N ASP A 294 -8.48 -13.02 -4.84
CA ASP A 294 -7.98 -14.39 -5.05
C ASP A 294 -7.19 -14.57 -6.35
N GLY A 295 -6.93 -13.48 -7.05
CA GLY A 295 -6.17 -13.46 -8.30
C GLY A 295 -4.95 -12.57 -8.24
N VAL A 296 -4.04 -12.74 -9.19
CA VAL A 296 -2.83 -11.95 -9.33
C VAL A 296 -2.50 -11.68 -10.79
N MET A 297 -2.06 -10.46 -11.08
CA MET A 297 -1.44 -10.09 -12.35
C MET A 297 0.07 -10.18 -12.23
N ILE A 298 0.70 -10.93 -13.13
CA ILE A 298 2.15 -11.14 -13.18
C ILE A 298 2.67 -10.66 -14.53
N HIS A 299 3.71 -9.88 -14.53
CA HIS A 299 4.42 -9.45 -15.74
C HIS A 299 5.68 -10.27 -15.96
N PHE A 300 6.01 -10.52 -17.24
CA PHE A 300 7.23 -11.19 -17.69
C PHE A 300 7.78 -10.46 -18.91
N ARG A 301 9.11 -10.35 -18.97
CA ARG A 301 9.78 -9.77 -20.14
C ARG A 301 9.82 -10.74 -21.33
N ASP A 302 9.70 -12.03 -21.08
CA ASP A 302 9.76 -13.09 -22.07
C ASP A 302 8.50 -13.97 -22.03
N PRO A 303 7.83 -14.21 -23.17
CA PRO A 303 6.63 -15.05 -23.21
C PRO A 303 6.84 -16.50 -22.82
N GLY A 304 8.04 -17.07 -23.07
CA GLY A 304 8.37 -18.42 -22.63
C GLY A 304 8.48 -18.52 -21.11
N ASP A 305 9.11 -17.51 -20.47
CA ASP A 305 9.14 -17.39 -19.02
C ASP A 305 7.74 -17.24 -18.45
N ALA A 306 6.88 -16.45 -19.12
CA ALA A 306 5.50 -16.27 -18.70
C ALA A 306 4.72 -17.58 -18.69
N VAL A 307 4.82 -18.36 -19.76
CA VAL A 307 4.12 -19.65 -19.82
C VAL A 307 4.66 -20.63 -18.79
N ARG A 308 6.00 -20.76 -18.65
CA ARG A 308 6.64 -21.63 -17.64
C ARG A 308 6.26 -21.23 -16.22
N GLY A 309 6.42 -19.94 -15.90
CA GLY A 309 6.13 -19.40 -14.56
C GLY A 309 4.65 -19.55 -14.20
N THR A 310 3.76 -19.39 -15.18
CA THR A 310 2.32 -19.56 -14.97
C THR A 310 1.95 -21.04 -14.77
N LEU A 311 2.50 -21.95 -15.58
CA LEU A 311 2.32 -23.40 -15.38
C LEU A 311 2.81 -23.84 -14.01
N ALA A 312 4.04 -23.42 -13.63
CA ALA A 312 4.60 -23.72 -12.31
C ALA A 312 3.74 -23.16 -11.17
N THR A 313 3.14 -21.96 -11.35
CA THR A 313 2.25 -21.35 -10.36
C THR A 313 0.97 -22.19 -10.18
N VAL A 314 0.32 -22.58 -11.27
CA VAL A 314 -0.93 -23.38 -11.24
C VAL A 314 -0.65 -24.76 -10.62
N GLU A 315 0.46 -25.41 -10.95
CA GLU A 315 0.86 -26.68 -10.39
C GLU A 315 1.18 -26.55 -8.87
N ALA A 316 1.95 -25.54 -8.49
CA ALA A 316 2.33 -25.32 -7.10
C ALA A 316 1.11 -24.95 -6.22
N ALA A 317 0.13 -24.22 -6.74
CA ALA A 317 -1.12 -23.96 -6.05
C ALA A 317 -1.86 -25.27 -5.73
N SER A 318 -1.98 -26.16 -6.71
CA SER A 318 -2.59 -27.49 -6.54
C SER A 318 -1.81 -28.34 -5.53
N ALA A 319 -0.48 -28.40 -5.67
CA ALA A 319 0.38 -29.15 -4.75
C ALA A 319 0.33 -28.63 -3.30
N SER A 320 0.00 -27.35 -3.12
CA SER A 320 -0.16 -26.73 -1.80
C SER A 320 -1.55 -26.94 -1.19
N GLY A 321 -2.45 -27.69 -1.86
CA GLY A 321 -3.82 -27.91 -1.38
C GLY A 321 -4.69 -26.66 -1.40
N LEU A 322 -4.38 -25.69 -2.27
CA LEU A 322 -5.24 -24.56 -2.57
C LEU A 322 -6.37 -24.99 -3.54
N PRO A 323 -7.48 -24.23 -3.61
CA PRO A 323 -8.44 -24.40 -4.68
C PRO A 323 -7.72 -24.40 -6.05
N PRO A 324 -8.21 -25.16 -7.06
CA PRO A 324 -7.54 -25.24 -8.34
C PRO A 324 -7.37 -23.85 -8.97
N ALA A 325 -6.12 -23.46 -9.25
CA ALA A 325 -5.85 -22.23 -9.97
C ALA A 325 -6.11 -22.41 -11.47
N HIS A 326 -6.44 -21.32 -12.16
CA HIS A 326 -6.48 -21.24 -13.61
C HIS A 326 -5.83 -19.94 -14.08
N ALA A 327 -5.39 -19.88 -15.31
CA ALA A 327 -4.65 -18.72 -15.77
C ALA A 327 -4.84 -18.41 -17.25
N GLY A 328 -4.72 -17.12 -17.57
CA GLY A 328 -4.63 -16.61 -18.92
C GLY A 328 -3.34 -15.85 -19.16
N VAL A 329 -2.60 -16.18 -20.21
CA VAL A 329 -1.37 -15.49 -20.60
C VAL A 329 -1.55 -14.83 -21.96
N ALA A 330 -1.17 -13.59 -22.09
CA ALA A 330 -1.10 -12.90 -23.37
C ALA A 330 0.26 -12.23 -23.56
N ALA A 331 0.83 -12.45 -24.73
CA ALA A 331 2.03 -11.75 -25.19
C ALA A 331 1.67 -10.60 -26.12
N GLY A 332 2.39 -9.49 -26.01
CA GLY A 332 2.22 -8.27 -26.78
C GLY A 332 2.77 -7.04 -26.08
N PRO A 333 2.62 -5.84 -26.68
CA PRO A 333 3.10 -4.61 -26.09
C PRO A 333 2.33 -4.24 -24.81
N VAL A 334 3.05 -3.71 -23.83
CA VAL A 334 2.53 -3.19 -22.56
C VAL A 334 3.13 -1.82 -22.26
N VAL A 335 2.47 -1.06 -21.40
CA VAL A 335 2.94 0.26 -20.93
C VAL A 335 3.08 0.21 -19.43
N PHE A 336 4.28 0.51 -18.94
CA PHE A 336 4.52 0.68 -17.50
C PHE A 336 4.24 2.12 -17.11
N ARG A 337 3.48 2.28 -16.05
CA ARG A 337 3.21 3.58 -15.48
C ARG A 337 2.87 3.46 -14.00
N ASP A 338 3.51 4.28 -13.17
CA ASP A 338 3.21 4.40 -11.74
C ASP A 338 3.31 3.04 -10.99
N GLY A 339 4.25 2.17 -11.41
CA GLY A 339 4.45 0.83 -10.85
C GLY A 339 3.45 -0.24 -11.34
N ASP A 340 2.45 0.14 -12.12
CA ASP A 340 1.44 -0.76 -12.72
C ASP A 340 1.70 -0.97 -14.22
N VAL A 341 1.03 -1.96 -14.80
CA VAL A 341 1.13 -2.35 -16.21
C VAL A 341 -0.22 -2.15 -16.90
N TYR A 342 -0.17 -1.47 -18.04
CA TYR A 342 -1.35 -1.12 -18.82
C TYR A 342 -1.23 -1.57 -20.27
N GLY A 343 -2.36 -1.70 -20.92
CA GLY A 343 -2.42 -1.92 -22.36
C GLY A 343 -3.42 -3.00 -22.79
N ARG A 344 -3.53 -3.15 -24.10
CA ARG A 344 -4.43 -4.14 -24.71
C ARG A 344 -4.05 -5.57 -24.29
N THR A 345 -2.76 -5.84 -24.13
CA THR A 345 -2.22 -7.14 -23.70
C THR A 345 -2.72 -7.52 -22.31
N VAL A 346 -2.75 -6.57 -21.37
CA VAL A 346 -3.28 -6.77 -20.01
C VAL A 346 -4.76 -7.16 -20.06
N ASN A 347 -5.56 -6.40 -20.80
CA ASN A 347 -6.98 -6.69 -20.96
C ASN A 347 -7.21 -8.06 -21.62
N LEU A 348 -6.36 -8.41 -22.59
CA LEU A 348 -6.43 -9.69 -23.28
C LEU A 348 -6.14 -10.84 -22.32
N ALA A 349 -5.05 -10.78 -21.54
CA ALA A 349 -4.70 -11.79 -20.55
C ALA A 349 -5.81 -12.02 -19.53
N ALA A 350 -6.40 -10.94 -18.99
CA ALA A 350 -7.54 -11.04 -18.08
C ALA A 350 -8.76 -11.72 -18.71
N ARG A 351 -9.05 -11.46 -20.00
CA ARG A 351 -10.17 -12.12 -20.71
C ARG A 351 -9.88 -13.58 -21.03
N ILE A 352 -8.63 -13.91 -21.29
CA ILE A 352 -8.18 -15.30 -21.50
C ILE A 352 -8.28 -16.08 -20.19
N SER A 353 -7.87 -15.50 -19.05
CA SER A 353 -8.01 -16.15 -17.73
C SER A 353 -9.46 -16.55 -17.46
N GLY A 354 -10.41 -15.68 -17.71
CA GLY A 354 -11.85 -15.99 -17.57
C GLY A 354 -12.39 -17.08 -18.53
N ARG A 355 -11.57 -17.61 -19.46
CA ARG A 355 -11.90 -18.75 -20.33
C ARG A 355 -11.20 -20.03 -19.91
N ALA A 356 -10.18 -19.93 -19.08
CA ALA A 356 -9.47 -21.09 -18.59
C ALA A 356 -10.30 -21.84 -17.54
N GLY A 357 -10.37 -23.14 -17.66
CA GLY A 357 -10.96 -24.01 -16.63
C GLY A 357 -9.99 -24.30 -15.49
N PRO A 358 -10.45 -24.88 -14.38
CA PRO A 358 -9.61 -25.26 -13.26
C PRO A 358 -8.39 -26.08 -13.68
N GLY A 359 -7.21 -25.71 -13.23
CA GLY A 359 -5.93 -26.34 -13.59
C GLY A 359 -5.44 -26.02 -15.00
N GLN A 360 -6.05 -25.11 -15.73
CA GLN A 360 -5.67 -24.79 -17.11
C GLN A 360 -4.88 -23.47 -17.18
N VAL A 361 -3.90 -23.48 -18.07
CA VAL A 361 -3.20 -22.26 -18.53
C VAL A 361 -3.54 -22.08 -20.02
N VAL A 362 -4.24 -20.99 -20.33
CA VAL A 362 -4.64 -20.65 -21.70
C VAL A 362 -3.84 -19.46 -22.19
N VAL A 363 -3.38 -19.50 -23.42
CA VAL A 363 -2.48 -18.47 -24.00
C VAL A 363 -3.01 -17.98 -25.36
N ASN A 364 -2.60 -16.78 -25.80
CA ASN A 364 -2.88 -16.28 -27.15
C ASN A 364 -1.86 -16.84 -28.17
N GLY A 365 -2.18 -16.76 -29.46
CA GLY A 365 -1.33 -17.24 -30.56
C GLY A 365 0.07 -16.63 -30.55
N VAL A 366 0.23 -15.35 -30.15
CA VAL A 366 1.54 -14.69 -30.04
C VAL A 366 2.46 -15.41 -29.03
N CYS A 367 1.92 -15.91 -27.91
CA CYS A 367 2.70 -16.74 -26.98
C CYS A 367 3.26 -17.99 -27.66
N VAL A 368 2.46 -18.65 -28.51
CA VAL A 368 2.88 -19.85 -29.23
C VAL A 368 3.99 -19.56 -30.25
N GLU A 369 3.85 -18.44 -30.98
CA GLU A 369 4.82 -18.02 -32.00
C GLU A 369 6.19 -17.59 -31.39
N THR A 370 6.14 -16.97 -30.22
CA THR A 370 7.32 -16.40 -29.56
C THR A 370 7.97 -17.37 -28.58
N CYS A 371 7.22 -18.31 -28.02
CA CYS A 371 7.74 -19.30 -27.07
C CYS A 371 8.43 -20.44 -27.83
N ARG A 372 9.77 -20.41 -27.81
CA ARG A 372 10.61 -21.44 -28.48
C ARG A 372 11.06 -22.55 -27.53
N ASP A 373 10.38 -22.76 -26.44
CA ASP A 373 10.75 -23.75 -25.42
C ASP A 373 10.23 -25.13 -25.79
N ALA A 374 11.15 -26.08 -26.00
CA ALA A 374 10.80 -27.47 -26.32
C ALA A 374 10.11 -28.23 -25.17
N GLY A 375 10.15 -27.67 -23.93
CA GLY A 375 9.48 -28.25 -22.76
C GLY A 375 8.01 -27.83 -22.61
N ILE A 376 7.44 -27.09 -23.56
CA ILE A 376 6.00 -26.65 -23.52
C ILE A 376 5.29 -27.17 -24.78
N ARG A 377 4.15 -27.79 -24.58
CA ARG A 377 3.23 -28.15 -25.67
C ARG A 377 2.02 -27.22 -25.68
N PHE A 378 1.58 -26.86 -26.87
CA PHE A 378 0.40 -26.01 -27.07
C PHE A 378 -0.69 -26.81 -27.79
N GLU A 379 -1.85 -26.94 -27.15
CA GLU A 379 -3.02 -27.61 -27.70
C GLU A 379 -4.00 -26.54 -28.20
N PRO A 380 -4.37 -26.53 -29.51
CA PRO A 380 -5.24 -25.49 -30.03
C PRO A 380 -6.64 -25.59 -29.45
N LEU A 381 -7.17 -24.46 -28.99
CA LEU A 381 -8.57 -24.31 -28.56
C LEU A 381 -9.42 -23.58 -29.59
N GLY A 382 -8.78 -23.12 -30.68
CA GLY A 382 -9.45 -22.42 -31.79
C GLY A 382 -9.63 -20.92 -31.54
N GLN A 383 -10.49 -20.33 -32.37
CA GLN A 383 -10.78 -18.90 -32.33
C GLN A 383 -11.89 -18.59 -31.32
N ALA A 384 -11.67 -17.57 -30.48
CA ALA A 384 -12.63 -17.14 -29.47
C ALA A 384 -12.94 -15.64 -29.58
N SER A 385 -14.23 -15.28 -29.49
CA SER A 385 -14.62 -13.89 -29.28
C SER A 385 -14.54 -13.55 -27.78
N LEU A 386 -13.78 -12.54 -27.44
CA LEU A 386 -13.59 -12.09 -26.05
C LEU A 386 -14.26 -10.73 -25.86
N LYS A 387 -14.96 -10.56 -24.74
CA LYS A 387 -15.69 -9.31 -24.43
C LYS A 387 -14.73 -8.11 -24.39
N GLY A 388 -14.98 -7.10 -25.22
CA GLY A 388 -14.18 -5.88 -25.29
C GLY A 388 -12.86 -6.01 -26.07
N ILE A 389 -12.62 -7.14 -26.73
CA ILE A 389 -11.47 -7.34 -27.62
C ILE A 389 -11.99 -7.34 -29.07
N ALA A 390 -11.35 -6.56 -29.92
CA ALA A 390 -11.72 -6.48 -31.35
C ALA A 390 -11.21 -7.70 -32.09
N GLY A 391 -12.15 -8.39 -32.80
CA GLY A 391 -11.88 -9.58 -33.59
C GLY A 391 -11.73 -10.87 -32.78
N PRO A 392 -11.73 -12.00 -33.45
CA PRO A 392 -11.49 -13.30 -32.84
C PRO A 392 -10.01 -13.42 -32.44
N VAL A 393 -9.76 -14.11 -31.33
CA VAL A 393 -8.42 -14.37 -30.79
C VAL A 393 -8.15 -15.86 -30.85
N GLU A 394 -7.02 -16.25 -31.41
CA GLU A 394 -6.58 -17.64 -31.41
C GLU A 394 -6.06 -18.00 -30.00
N LEU A 395 -6.60 -19.07 -29.45
CA LEU A 395 -6.29 -19.53 -28.08
C LEU A 395 -5.73 -20.96 -28.14
N HIS A 396 -4.80 -21.20 -27.21
CA HIS A 396 -4.18 -22.51 -27.02
C HIS A 396 -4.11 -22.83 -25.51
N ARG A 397 -4.22 -24.10 -25.17
CA ARG A 397 -3.88 -24.59 -23.84
C ARG A 397 -2.37 -24.90 -23.79
N ALA A 398 -1.67 -24.29 -22.86
CA ALA A 398 -0.28 -24.65 -22.57
C ALA A 398 -0.25 -25.83 -21.59
N VAL A 399 0.62 -26.78 -21.87
CA VAL A 399 0.83 -27.99 -21.06
C VAL A 399 2.34 -28.21 -20.91
N ALA A 400 2.79 -28.59 -19.72
CA ALA A 400 4.17 -29.02 -19.51
C ALA A 400 4.47 -30.24 -20.40
N GLY A 401 5.64 -30.21 -21.07
CA GLY A 401 6.06 -31.25 -22.00
C GLY A 401 6.62 -32.48 -21.31
#